data_f133bceb8f64286252708e85eaef3b96
#
_entry.id   f133bceb8f64286252708e85eaef3b96
#
_cell.length_a   1.000
_cell.length_b   1.000
_cell.length_c   1.000
_cell.angle_alpha   90.00
_cell.angle_beta   90.00
_cell.angle_gamma   90.00
#
_symmetry.space_group_name_H-M   'P 1'
#
loop_
_entity.id
_entity.type
_entity.pdbx_description
1 polymer ?
#
loop_
_entity_poly.entity_id
_entity_poly.type
_entity_poly.pdbx_seq_one_letter_code
_entity_poly.pdbx_strand_id
1 'polypeptide(L)'
;ALTWTFRFPKATIGLGILTVALAILMITQLSQRMMPIADRDQFAVEIYLPQGTSLDRTAAVSDSLYKLLSEDERILSVTSFIGTSSPRFQATYAPNLAGKNYAQFIVNTASVEATRSVLDDYTDRYADYFPDAYVKFKQLDYQNVSSPLEVRFMGDDIARLKQAGDSLMAVLREMDGLVWVHTNYEEALPDVRVRLDPVEASRLGITKAMTSADLAIRYDGLSVGSLWEGDYALPIQLRSDKKGEGDAFDKVGDQYLPTIVPGVSVPLRQVSTIEGGWNDGQIVRRNGVRTLSVFAEVTRGTNQNAMQKRIERVMESRIIPTLPEGVTYEYGGAKELDFETMNPLMQGLAIAVIIVFFFLLVNFKKIGLALAALSSLLLTLFGAALGLWAFHIDFSLTCVLGVISLIGIVVRNAILIFEHAQDLRLHKHYSPRDAAFDAGRRRMLPIFLTSATTAVGVVPMIISGSSLWMPMGVVICSGTVFSMILAVIILPVFYWKIFGNK
;
A
#
# COMPACT_ATOMS: atom_id res chain seq x y z
N ALA A 1 -21.42 42.55 6.12
CA ALA A 1 -20.15 41.97 5.64
C ALA A 1 -19.67 42.69 4.38
N LEU A 2 -20.40 42.66 3.25
CA LEU A 2 -19.98 43.25 1.97
C LEU A 2 -19.62 44.74 2.05
N THR A 3 -20.35 45.55 2.81
CA THR A 3 -20.07 47.00 3.00
C THR A 3 -18.72 47.23 3.67
N TRP A 4 -18.34 46.35 4.61
CA TRP A 4 -17.05 46.42 5.31
C TRP A 4 -15.90 46.06 4.36
N THR A 5 -16.04 45.01 3.52
CA THR A 5 -15.00 44.56 2.59
C THR A 5 -14.66 45.62 1.55
N PHE A 6 -15.66 46.40 1.07
CA PHE A 6 -15.44 47.52 0.16
C PHE A 6 -14.89 48.78 0.85
N ARG A 7 -15.05 48.89 2.18
CA ARG A 7 -14.43 49.95 2.96
C ARG A 7 -12.94 49.71 3.22
N PHE A 8 -12.57 48.43 3.40
CA PHE A 8 -11.18 48.00 3.71
C PHE A 8 -10.67 46.93 2.70
N PRO A 9 -10.47 47.29 1.43
CA PRO A 9 -10.15 46.32 0.39
C PRO A 9 -8.77 45.63 0.61
N LYS A 10 -7.78 46.36 1.18
CA LYS A 10 -6.46 45.77 1.51
C LYS A 10 -6.57 44.72 2.61
N ALA A 11 -7.38 44.96 3.64
CA ALA A 11 -7.63 44.02 4.70
C ALA A 11 -8.37 42.77 4.18
N THR A 12 -9.30 42.92 3.25
CA THR A 12 -10.03 41.81 2.62
C THR A 12 -9.10 40.90 1.80
N ILE A 13 -8.20 41.52 1.01
CA ILE A 13 -7.18 40.74 0.25
C ILE A 13 -6.19 40.08 1.21
N GLY A 14 -5.76 40.79 2.26
CA GLY A 14 -4.90 40.25 3.30
C GLY A 14 -5.52 39.03 4.03
N LEU A 15 -6.83 39.10 4.30
CA LEU A 15 -7.58 37.96 4.85
C LEU A 15 -7.54 36.75 3.90
N GLY A 16 -7.72 36.97 2.59
CA GLY A 16 -7.62 35.89 1.60
C GLY A 16 -6.22 35.25 1.55
N ILE A 17 -5.16 36.04 1.62
CA ILE A 17 -3.79 35.52 1.67
C ILE A 17 -3.55 34.76 2.98
N LEU A 18 -4.03 35.31 4.09
CA LEU A 18 -3.92 34.67 5.41
C LEU A 18 -4.63 33.31 5.44
N THR A 19 -5.84 33.20 4.88
CA THR A 19 -6.56 31.92 4.83
C THR A 19 -5.82 30.88 3.99
N VAL A 20 -5.21 31.27 2.88
CA VAL A 20 -4.38 30.35 2.06
C VAL A 20 -3.13 29.91 2.83
N ALA A 21 -2.42 30.83 3.48
CA ALA A 21 -1.24 30.51 4.28
C ALA A 21 -1.60 29.55 5.43
N LEU A 22 -2.73 29.80 6.10
CA LEU A 22 -3.22 28.94 7.18
C LEU A 22 -3.61 27.55 6.65
N ALA A 23 -4.22 27.46 5.47
CA ALA A 23 -4.54 26.19 4.82
C ALA A 23 -3.27 25.34 4.56
N ILE A 24 -2.24 25.96 4.00
CA ILE A 24 -0.97 25.28 3.75
C ILE A 24 -0.36 24.77 5.08
N LEU A 25 -0.35 25.62 6.11
CA LEU A 25 0.16 25.23 7.43
C LEU A 25 -0.63 24.05 8.01
N MET A 26 -1.95 24.08 7.93
CA MET A 26 -2.80 22.99 8.43
C MET A 26 -2.56 21.67 7.66
N ILE A 27 -2.49 21.73 6.33
CA ILE A 27 -2.24 20.54 5.49
C ILE A 27 -0.88 19.92 5.82
N THR A 28 0.15 20.72 6.09
CA THR A 28 1.47 20.18 6.46
C THR A 28 1.51 19.52 7.84
N GLN A 29 0.58 19.87 8.71
CA GLN A 29 0.46 19.25 10.04
C GLN A 29 -0.47 18.03 10.09
N LEU A 30 -1.31 17.85 9.06
CA LEU A 30 -2.15 16.65 8.97
C LEU A 30 -1.29 15.42 8.71
N SER A 31 -1.63 14.33 9.39
CA SER A 31 -1.07 13.01 9.07
C SER A 31 -1.41 12.66 7.63
N GLN A 32 -0.40 12.23 6.88
CA GLN A 32 -0.56 11.84 5.48
C GLN A 32 -0.59 10.32 5.39
N ARG A 33 -1.67 9.80 4.85
CA ARG A 33 -1.83 8.38 4.55
C ARG A 33 -2.46 8.26 3.16
N MET A 34 -1.83 7.52 2.26
CA MET A 34 -2.36 7.43 0.90
C MET A 34 -3.75 6.82 0.86
N MET A 35 -3.89 5.61 1.43
CA MET A 35 -5.17 4.93 1.55
C MET A 35 -5.56 4.76 3.01
N PRO A 36 -6.83 4.94 3.35
CA PRO A 36 -7.32 4.68 4.70
C PRO A 36 -7.32 3.17 5.00
N ILE A 37 -7.32 2.86 6.28
CA ILE A 37 -7.55 1.50 6.77
C ILE A 37 -9.00 1.12 6.45
N ALA A 38 -9.24 -0.13 6.03
CA ALA A 38 -10.58 -0.61 5.81
C ALA A 38 -11.29 -0.85 7.15
N ASP A 39 -12.49 -0.28 7.29
CA ASP A 39 -13.36 -0.56 8.42
C ASP A 39 -14.07 -1.89 8.15
N ARG A 40 -13.46 -2.98 8.63
CA ARG A 40 -13.94 -4.35 8.49
C ARG A 40 -14.00 -5.03 9.85
N ASP A 41 -14.99 -5.85 10.03
CA ASP A 41 -15.12 -6.81 11.12
C ASP A 41 -14.33 -8.11 10.84
N GLN A 42 -13.23 -7.95 10.07
CA GLN A 42 -12.40 -9.04 9.59
C GLN A 42 -10.95 -8.57 9.47
N PHE A 43 -10.01 -9.47 9.81
CA PHE A 43 -8.58 -9.26 9.57
C PHE A 43 -7.90 -10.57 9.16
N ALA A 44 -6.69 -10.49 8.64
CA ALA A 44 -5.86 -11.63 8.29
C ALA A 44 -4.74 -11.82 9.31
N VAL A 45 -4.35 -13.05 9.54
CA VAL A 45 -3.12 -13.41 10.25
C VAL A 45 -2.26 -14.22 9.30
N GLU A 46 -1.05 -13.80 9.08
CA GLU A 46 -0.06 -14.48 8.24
C GLU A 46 1.04 -15.04 9.14
N ILE A 47 1.35 -16.32 9.01
CA ILE A 47 2.33 -17.03 9.82
C ILE A 47 3.47 -17.46 8.90
N TYR A 48 4.66 -17.01 9.19
CA TYR A 48 5.86 -17.26 8.41
C TYR A 48 6.87 -18.03 9.24
N LEU A 49 7.34 -19.17 8.72
CA LEU A 49 8.40 -19.97 9.30
C LEU A 49 9.60 -20.00 8.34
N PRO A 50 10.80 -20.36 8.82
CA PRO A 50 11.98 -20.50 7.97
C PRO A 50 11.76 -21.48 6.83
N GLN A 51 12.43 -21.24 5.70
CA GLN A 51 12.42 -22.15 4.56
C GLN A 51 12.91 -23.54 4.99
N GLY A 52 12.29 -24.60 4.44
CA GLY A 52 12.58 -25.97 4.82
C GLY A 52 11.80 -26.50 6.02
N THR A 53 11.01 -25.65 6.68
CA THR A 53 10.10 -26.11 7.76
C THR A 53 9.07 -27.09 7.21
N SER A 54 8.84 -28.19 7.96
CA SER A 54 7.83 -29.18 7.59
C SER A 54 6.41 -28.65 7.77
N LEU A 55 5.49 -29.17 6.97
CA LEU A 55 4.06 -28.80 7.07
C LEU A 55 3.50 -29.12 8.46
N ASP A 56 3.95 -30.22 9.09
CA ASP A 56 3.51 -30.64 10.43
C ASP A 56 3.93 -29.61 11.50
N ARG A 57 5.13 -29.00 11.35
CA ARG A 57 5.56 -27.92 12.26
C ARG A 57 4.74 -26.67 12.06
N THR A 58 4.49 -26.29 10.81
CA THR A 58 3.62 -25.14 10.48
C THR A 58 2.20 -25.35 11.01
N ALA A 59 1.66 -26.58 10.90
CA ALA A 59 0.38 -26.93 11.47
C ALA A 59 0.38 -26.80 12.99
N ALA A 60 1.41 -27.31 13.69
CA ALA A 60 1.49 -27.22 15.15
C ALA A 60 1.53 -25.76 15.67
N VAL A 61 2.27 -24.88 14.99
CA VAL A 61 2.27 -23.42 15.31
C VAL A 61 0.90 -22.82 15.05
N SER A 62 0.31 -23.15 13.90
CA SER A 62 -1.03 -22.66 13.51
C SER A 62 -2.10 -23.10 14.50
N ASP A 63 -2.11 -24.37 14.91
CA ASP A 63 -3.08 -24.90 15.87
C ASP A 63 -2.94 -24.25 17.26
N SER A 64 -1.72 -23.93 17.66
CA SER A 64 -1.47 -23.21 18.92
C SER A 64 -2.03 -21.81 18.89
N LEU A 65 -1.81 -21.07 17.79
CA LEU A 65 -2.35 -19.72 17.61
C LEU A 65 -3.86 -19.74 17.42
N TYR A 66 -4.41 -20.74 16.71
CA TYR A 66 -5.84 -20.93 16.52
C TYR A 66 -6.58 -21.06 17.87
N LYS A 67 -6.03 -21.84 18.81
CA LYS A 67 -6.60 -21.98 20.16
C LYS A 67 -6.65 -20.65 20.90
N LEU A 68 -5.55 -19.88 20.88
CA LEU A 68 -5.48 -18.57 21.51
C LEU A 68 -6.52 -17.59 20.95
N LEU A 69 -6.70 -17.58 19.62
CA LEU A 69 -7.68 -16.71 18.97
C LEU A 69 -9.13 -17.18 19.24
N SER A 70 -9.36 -18.48 19.28
CA SER A 70 -10.73 -19.04 19.48
C SER A 70 -11.26 -18.87 20.90
N GLU A 71 -10.40 -18.59 21.87
CA GLU A 71 -10.77 -18.32 23.27
C GLU A 71 -11.21 -16.86 23.52
N ASP A 72 -10.99 -15.96 22.53
CA ASP A 72 -11.33 -14.54 22.66
C ASP A 72 -12.79 -14.30 22.24
N GLU A 73 -13.63 -13.82 23.16
CA GLU A 73 -15.06 -13.56 22.94
C GLU A 73 -15.33 -12.49 21.84
N ARG A 74 -14.35 -11.67 21.49
CA ARG A 74 -14.44 -10.68 20.41
C ARG A 74 -14.36 -11.32 19.02
N ILE A 75 -13.87 -12.57 18.93
CA ILE A 75 -13.66 -13.32 17.70
C ILE A 75 -14.82 -14.28 17.48
N LEU A 76 -15.49 -14.15 16.34
CA LEU A 76 -16.63 -15.00 15.97
C LEU A 76 -16.22 -16.29 15.28
N SER A 77 -15.22 -16.22 14.42
CA SER A 77 -14.70 -17.38 13.70
C SER A 77 -13.28 -17.17 13.20
N VAL A 78 -12.54 -18.27 13.12
CA VAL A 78 -11.20 -18.34 12.56
C VAL A 78 -11.18 -19.43 11.51
N THR A 79 -10.79 -19.10 10.29
CA THR A 79 -10.58 -20.06 9.20
C THR A 79 -9.09 -20.14 8.90
N SER A 80 -8.50 -21.33 9.03
CA SER A 80 -7.06 -21.56 8.84
C SER A 80 -6.77 -22.21 7.49
N PHE A 81 -5.73 -21.73 6.82
CA PHE A 81 -5.15 -22.28 5.61
C PHE A 81 -3.67 -22.59 5.90
N ILE A 82 -3.32 -23.88 5.94
CA ILE A 82 -1.97 -24.35 6.30
C ILE A 82 -1.25 -24.84 5.06
N GLY A 83 -0.03 -24.35 4.81
CA GLY A 83 0.72 -24.67 3.61
C GLY A 83 0.25 -23.92 2.35
N THR A 84 -0.72 -23.04 2.48
CA THR A 84 -1.29 -22.26 1.37
C THR A 84 -1.92 -20.98 1.87
N SER A 85 -2.24 -20.07 0.95
CA SER A 85 -3.10 -18.91 1.22
C SER A 85 -4.57 -19.24 1.00
N SER A 86 -5.43 -18.43 1.60
CA SER A 86 -6.85 -18.38 1.25
C SER A 86 -7.05 -17.98 -0.21
N PRO A 87 -8.17 -18.34 -0.84
CA PRO A 87 -8.63 -17.66 -2.03
C PRO A 87 -8.74 -16.16 -1.78
N ARG A 88 -8.66 -15.34 -2.84
CA ARG A 88 -8.78 -13.88 -2.69
C ARG A 88 -10.15 -13.52 -2.13
N PHE A 89 -10.20 -13.05 -0.89
CA PHE A 89 -11.43 -12.66 -0.19
C PHE A 89 -11.65 -11.14 -0.18
N GLN A 90 -10.62 -10.37 -0.53
CA GLN A 90 -10.68 -8.92 -0.70
C GLN A 90 -9.92 -8.50 -1.96
N ALA A 91 -10.41 -7.48 -2.67
CA ALA A 91 -9.84 -7.03 -3.94
C ALA A 91 -8.37 -6.59 -3.85
N THR A 92 -8.01 -5.94 -2.74
CA THR A 92 -6.66 -5.42 -2.49
C THR A 92 -5.76 -6.41 -1.74
N TYR A 93 -6.29 -7.57 -1.30
CA TYR A 93 -5.49 -8.59 -0.64
C TYR A 93 -4.94 -9.58 -1.69
N ALA A 94 -3.62 -9.55 -1.89
CA ALA A 94 -2.95 -10.54 -2.73
C ALA A 94 -2.61 -11.78 -1.89
N PRO A 95 -3.10 -12.99 -2.26
CA PRO A 95 -2.70 -14.22 -1.62
C PRO A 95 -1.19 -14.45 -1.81
N ASN A 96 -0.51 -14.98 -0.76
CA ASN A 96 0.86 -15.44 -0.88
C ASN A 96 0.94 -16.75 -1.66
N LEU A 97 2.13 -17.08 -2.15
CA LEU A 97 2.38 -18.37 -2.78
C LEU A 97 2.25 -19.50 -1.75
N ALA A 98 1.78 -20.67 -2.20
CA ALA A 98 1.74 -21.85 -1.37
C ALA A 98 3.17 -22.27 -0.96
N GLY A 99 3.34 -22.65 0.32
CA GLY A 99 4.63 -23.05 0.87
C GLY A 99 4.44 -23.81 2.19
N LYS A 100 5.19 -24.89 2.41
CA LYS A 100 5.09 -25.70 3.63
C LYS A 100 5.38 -24.89 4.91
N ASN A 101 6.12 -23.79 4.79
CA ASN A 101 6.53 -22.86 5.85
C ASN A 101 5.59 -21.67 6.03
N TYR A 102 4.40 -21.70 5.44
CA TYR A 102 3.44 -20.58 5.48
C TYR A 102 2.05 -21.07 5.90
N ALA A 103 1.38 -20.27 6.72
CA ALA A 103 -0.03 -20.44 7.00
C ALA A 103 -0.74 -19.08 7.07
N GLN A 104 -2.05 -19.09 6.86
CA GLN A 104 -2.88 -17.90 6.90
C GLN A 104 -4.17 -18.17 7.64
N PHE A 105 -4.61 -17.19 8.45
CA PHE A 105 -5.95 -17.18 9.01
C PHE A 105 -6.76 -16.02 8.44
N ILE A 106 -8.04 -16.26 8.26
CA ILE A 106 -9.07 -15.24 8.12
C ILE A 106 -9.87 -15.24 9.42
N VAL A 107 -9.84 -14.11 10.12
CA VAL A 107 -10.48 -13.95 11.42
C VAL A 107 -11.63 -12.97 11.29
N ASN A 108 -12.83 -13.40 11.67
CA ASN A 108 -14.02 -12.56 11.75
C ASN A 108 -14.30 -12.19 13.20
N THR A 109 -14.59 -10.92 13.43
CA THR A 109 -14.85 -10.35 14.76
C THR A 109 -16.28 -9.88 14.88
N ALA A 110 -16.71 -9.57 16.11
CA ALA A 110 -18.08 -9.12 16.39
C ALA A 110 -18.38 -7.71 15.83
N SER A 111 -17.35 -6.86 15.65
CA SER A 111 -17.50 -5.50 15.10
C SER A 111 -16.16 -4.94 14.63
N VAL A 112 -16.19 -3.79 13.94
CA VAL A 112 -14.98 -3.06 13.53
C VAL A 112 -14.14 -2.63 14.75
N GLU A 113 -14.80 -2.21 15.84
CA GLU A 113 -14.16 -1.85 17.10
C GLU A 113 -13.49 -3.05 17.75
N ALA A 114 -14.15 -4.22 17.72
CA ALA A 114 -13.57 -5.48 18.17
C ALA A 114 -12.31 -5.83 17.35
N THR A 115 -12.36 -5.69 16.03
CA THR A 115 -11.17 -5.87 15.16
C THR A 115 -10.01 -4.99 15.62
N ARG A 116 -10.25 -3.69 15.82
CA ARG A 116 -9.22 -2.74 16.25
C ARG A 116 -8.64 -3.12 17.63
N SER A 117 -9.52 -3.43 18.57
CA SER A 117 -9.11 -3.83 19.92
C SER A 117 -8.29 -5.12 19.94
N VAL A 118 -8.71 -6.15 19.19
CA VAL A 118 -7.93 -7.40 19.07
C VAL A 118 -6.57 -7.15 18.44
N LEU A 119 -6.52 -6.34 17.38
CA LEU A 119 -5.25 -6.02 16.72
C LEU A 119 -4.33 -5.19 17.62
N ASP A 120 -4.87 -4.25 18.44
CA ASP A 120 -4.10 -3.46 19.39
C ASP A 120 -3.50 -4.33 20.51
N ASP A 121 -4.25 -5.35 20.98
CA ASP A 121 -3.81 -6.25 22.03
C ASP A 121 -2.83 -7.33 21.55
N TYR A 122 -3.01 -7.82 20.30
CA TYR A 122 -2.37 -9.05 19.84
C TYR A 122 -1.18 -8.83 18.90
N THR A 123 -1.16 -7.73 18.13
CA THR A 123 -0.11 -7.53 17.12
C THR A 123 1.30 -7.57 17.73
N ASP A 124 1.55 -6.77 18.76
CA ASP A 124 2.86 -6.70 19.37
C ASP A 124 3.12 -7.88 20.34
N ARG A 125 2.07 -8.44 20.92
CA ARG A 125 2.17 -9.53 21.90
C ARG A 125 2.53 -10.86 21.26
N TYR A 126 2.00 -11.15 20.08
CA TYR A 126 2.15 -12.45 19.43
C TYR A 126 3.03 -12.43 18.18
N ALA A 127 3.59 -11.28 17.79
CA ALA A 127 4.46 -11.19 16.62
C ALA A 127 5.65 -12.16 16.71
N ASP A 128 6.34 -12.15 17.85
CA ASP A 128 7.53 -12.98 18.13
C ASP A 128 7.25 -14.06 19.22
N TYR A 129 5.99 -14.45 19.39
CA TYR A 129 5.59 -15.40 20.42
C TYR A 129 6.19 -16.81 20.22
N PHE A 130 6.34 -17.21 18.96
CA PHE A 130 6.96 -18.49 18.59
C PHE A 130 8.43 -18.26 18.23
N PRO A 131 9.37 -19.02 18.80
CA PRO A 131 10.81 -18.81 18.57
C PRO A 131 11.26 -18.98 17.10
N ASP A 132 10.51 -19.77 16.33
CA ASP A 132 10.80 -20.14 14.96
C ASP A 132 9.74 -19.65 13.96
N ALA A 133 8.86 -18.75 14.38
CA ALA A 133 7.83 -18.22 13.49
C ALA A 133 7.57 -16.72 13.75
N TYR A 134 7.33 -15.99 12.69
CA TYR A 134 6.81 -14.62 12.76
C TYR A 134 5.30 -14.63 12.47
N VAL A 135 4.53 -13.99 13.36
CA VAL A 135 3.08 -13.88 13.22
C VAL A 135 2.71 -12.44 12.89
N LYS A 136 2.20 -12.22 11.69
CA LYS A 136 1.76 -10.91 11.23
C LYS A 136 0.25 -10.77 11.31
N PHE A 137 -0.22 -9.91 12.22
CA PHE A 137 -1.61 -9.50 12.30
C PHE A 137 -1.85 -8.37 11.32
N LYS A 138 -2.52 -8.65 10.21
CA LYS A 138 -2.72 -7.71 9.11
C LYS A 138 -4.13 -7.15 9.14
N GLN A 139 -4.26 -5.89 9.54
CA GLN A 139 -5.50 -5.15 9.33
C GLN A 139 -5.71 -4.97 7.83
N LEU A 140 -6.92 -5.24 7.35
CA LEU A 140 -7.25 -5.05 5.95
C LEU A 140 -7.21 -3.55 5.61
N ASP A 141 -6.64 -3.23 4.47
CA ASP A 141 -6.54 -1.88 3.94
C ASP A 141 -6.89 -1.86 2.45
N TYR A 142 -6.81 -0.70 1.84
CA TYR A 142 -7.04 -0.51 0.41
C TYR A 142 -5.74 -0.47 -0.39
N GLN A 143 -4.60 -0.79 0.23
CA GLN A 143 -3.29 -0.88 -0.43
C GLN A 143 -2.95 -2.34 -0.76
N ASN A 144 -2.57 -2.59 -2.01
CA ASN A 144 -2.11 -3.91 -2.43
C ASN A 144 -0.58 -3.99 -2.32
N VAL A 145 -0.07 -4.01 -1.09
CA VAL A 145 1.37 -4.17 -0.80
C VAL A 145 1.59 -5.33 0.16
N SER A 146 2.65 -6.09 -0.04
CA SER A 146 3.02 -7.20 0.84
C SER A 146 3.60 -6.69 2.15
N SER A 147 4.46 -5.67 2.07
CA SER A 147 5.04 -4.98 3.21
C SER A 147 5.02 -3.47 2.97
N PRO A 148 4.78 -2.65 4.01
CA PRO A 148 4.70 -1.20 3.85
C PRO A 148 6.02 -0.57 3.44
N LEU A 149 7.13 -1.09 3.94
CA LEU A 149 8.46 -0.58 3.69
C LEU A 149 9.27 -1.62 2.93
N GLU A 150 9.76 -1.24 1.76
CA GLU A 150 10.54 -2.11 0.88
C GLU A 150 11.66 -1.31 0.22
N VAL A 151 12.87 -1.85 0.27
CA VAL A 151 14.02 -1.36 -0.51
C VAL A 151 14.55 -2.51 -1.34
N ARG A 152 14.64 -2.32 -2.63
CA ARG A 152 15.08 -3.31 -3.62
C ARG A 152 16.50 -2.99 -4.05
N PHE A 153 17.36 -3.99 -4.01
CA PHE A 153 18.70 -3.95 -4.63
C PHE A 153 18.68 -4.82 -5.89
N MET A 154 19.17 -4.26 -6.99
CA MET A 154 19.14 -4.90 -8.30
C MET A 154 20.53 -5.00 -8.88
N GLY A 155 20.86 -6.13 -9.48
CA GLY A 155 22.18 -6.39 -10.08
C GLY A 155 22.35 -7.84 -10.50
N ASP A 156 23.44 -8.16 -11.17
CA ASP A 156 23.68 -9.52 -11.67
C ASP A 156 24.31 -10.45 -10.64
N ASP A 157 25.08 -9.90 -9.69
CA ASP A 157 25.83 -10.67 -8.69
C ASP A 157 25.06 -10.77 -7.37
N ILE A 158 24.60 -11.97 -7.05
CA ILE A 158 23.83 -12.23 -5.82
C ILE A 158 24.64 -11.99 -4.54
N ALA A 159 25.95 -12.22 -4.54
CA ALA A 159 26.76 -11.99 -3.36
C ALA A 159 26.83 -10.49 -3.01
N ARG A 160 26.96 -9.65 -4.03
CA ARG A 160 26.92 -8.18 -3.87
C ARG A 160 25.53 -7.69 -3.44
N LEU A 161 24.46 -8.28 -3.97
CA LEU A 161 23.09 -7.97 -3.54
C LEU A 161 22.88 -8.34 -2.07
N LYS A 162 23.32 -9.51 -1.63
CA LYS A 162 23.24 -9.94 -0.23
C LYS A 162 24.05 -9.01 0.67
N GLN A 163 25.27 -8.62 0.28
CA GLN A 163 26.08 -7.68 1.04
C GLN A 163 25.36 -6.32 1.22
N ALA A 164 24.74 -5.80 0.18
CA ALA A 164 23.95 -4.55 0.27
C ALA A 164 22.72 -4.73 1.18
N GLY A 165 21.98 -5.84 1.02
CA GLY A 165 20.83 -6.18 1.83
C GLY A 165 21.16 -6.33 3.31
N ASP A 166 22.22 -7.07 3.63
CA ASP A 166 22.70 -7.29 5.02
C ASP A 166 23.11 -5.98 5.67
N SER A 167 23.81 -5.11 4.92
CA SER A 167 24.19 -3.78 5.41
C SER A 167 22.97 -2.93 5.77
N LEU A 168 21.93 -2.97 4.95
CA LEU A 168 20.68 -2.24 5.23
C LEU A 168 19.94 -2.87 6.39
N MET A 169 19.78 -4.21 6.41
CA MET A 169 19.07 -4.91 7.50
C MET A 169 19.71 -4.64 8.87
N ALA A 170 21.05 -4.63 8.95
CA ALA A 170 21.75 -4.33 10.19
C ALA A 170 21.35 -2.95 10.76
N VAL A 171 21.22 -1.93 9.90
CA VAL A 171 20.82 -0.59 10.32
C VAL A 171 19.32 -0.52 10.65
N LEU A 172 18.46 -1.19 9.85
CA LEU A 172 17.02 -1.16 10.08
C LEU A 172 16.61 -1.87 11.36
N ARG A 173 17.30 -2.94 11.76
CA ARG A 173 17.05 -3.66 13.02
C ARG A 173 17.34 -2.83 14.27
N GLU A 174 18.19 -1.81 14.16
CA GLU A 174 18.48 -0.87 15.26
C GLU A 174 17.49 0.30 15.33
N MET A 175 16.59 0.42 14.35
CA MET A 175 15.65 1.55 14.27
C MET A 175 14.39 1.28 15.08
N ASP A 176 14.13 2.08 16.11
CA ASP A 176 12.87 2.04 16.86
C ASP A 176 11.67 2.27 15.94
N GLY A 177 10.62 1.48 16.11
CA GLY A 177 9.38 1.54 15.36
C GLY A 177 9.35 0.66 14.11
N LEU A 178 10.43 -0.11 13.85
CA LEU A 178 10.46 -1.18 12.86
C LEU A 178 10.45 -2.54 13.52
N VAL A 179 9.73 -3.46 12.90
CA VAL A 179 9.67 -4.87 13.29
C VAL A 179 9.82 -5.74 12.05
N TRP A 180 10.21 -6.99 12.24
CA TRP A 180 10.34 -8.01 11.19
C TRP A 180 11.11 -7.52 9.94
N VAL A 181 12.35 -7.11 10.15
CA VAL A 181 13.25 -6.76 9.05
C VAL A 181 13.81 -8.04 8.44
N HIS A 182 13.45 -8.32 7.19
CA HIS A 182 13.83 -9.56 6.49
C HIS A 182 14.04 -9.30 4.99
N THR A 183 14.50 -10.31 4.27
CA THR A 183 14.65 -10.27 2.81
C THR A 183 13.79 -11.33 2.13
N ASN A 184 13.55 -11.15 0.82
CA ASN A 184 12.95 -12.19 -0.01
C ASN A 184 13.97 -13.29 -0.44
N TYR A 185 15.24 -13.10 -0.18
CA TYR A 185 16.25 -14.16 -0.20
C TYR A 185 16.36 -14.74 1.20
N GLU A 186 15.41 -15.58 1.52
CA GLU A 186 15.32 -16.23 2.81
C GLU A 186 16.58 -17.08 3.11
N GLU A 187 16.64 -17.64 4.31
CA GLU A 187 17.76 -18.47 4.75
C GLU A 187 18.09 -19.53 3.71
N ALA A 188 19.38 -19.78 3.52
CA ALA A 188 19.83 -20.81 2.61
C ALA A 188 19.31 -22.18 3.07
N LEU A 189 18.76 -22.95 2.14
CA LEU A 189 18.30 -24.32 2.39
C LEU A 189 19.48 -25.29 2.36
N PRO A 190 19.60 -26.18 3.34
CA PRO A 190 20.54 -27.28 3.21
C PRO A 190 20.15 -28.15 2.03
N ASP A 191 21.10 -28.45 1.15
CA ASP A 191 20.92 -29.35 0.02
C ASP A 191 21.92 -30.53 0.03
N VAL A 192 21.51 -31.56 -0.66
CA VAL A 192 22.38 -32.74 -0.92
C VAL A 192 22.58 -32.85 -2.42
N ARG A 193 23.81 -32.62 -2.86
CA ARG A 193 24.19 -32.75 -4.27
C ARG A 193 24.71 -34.15 -4.54
N VAL A 194 23.99 -34.89 -5.35
CA VAL A 194 24.36 -36.20 -5.82
C VAL A 194 24.94 -36.09 -7.24
N ARG A 195 26.25 -36.39 -7.37
CA ARG A 195 26.95 -36.44 -8.66
C ARG A 195 27.25 -37.86 -9.01
N LEU A 196 26.55 -38.42 -10.00
CA LEU A 196 26.82 -39.73 -10.50
C LEU A 196 28.21 -39.78 -11.16
N ASP A 197 29.00 -40.84 -10.85
CA ASP A 197 30.18 -41.19 -11.64
C ASP A 197 29.72 -41.74 -12.99
N PRO A 198 30.05 -41.10 -14.13
CA PRO A 198 29.55 -41.53 -15.44
C PRO A 198 30.02 -42.94 -15.82
N VAL A 199 31.19 -43.35 -15.39
CA VAL A 199 31.80 -44.67 -15.74
C VAL A 199 31.11 -45.76 -14.95
N GLU A 200 31.07 -45.64 -13.63
CA GLU A 200 30.49 -46.68 -12.75
C GLU A 200 28.96 -46.76 -12.93
N ALA A 201 28.26 -45.62 -13.09
CA ALA A 201 26.83 -45.61 -13.36
C ALA A 201 26.48 -46.29 -14.71
N SER A 202 27.26 -46.00 -15.77
CA SER A 202 27.05 -46.64 -17.09
C SER A 202 27.31 -48.14 -17.08
N ARG A 203 28.32 -48.62 -16.35
CA ARG A 203 28.62 -50.05 -16.21
C ARG A 203 27.46 -50.82 -15.57
N LEU A 204 26.69 -50.16 -14.69
CA LEU A 204 25.58 -50.77 -13.98
C LEU A 204 24.23 -50.45 -14.61
N GLY A 205 24.22 -49.70 -15.72
CA GLY A 205 23.02 -49.24 -16.42
C GLY A 205 22.19 -48.26 -15.62
N ILE A 206 22.81 -47.57 -14.66
CA ILE A 206 22.15 -46.56 -13.83
C ILE A 206 22.17 -45.22 -14.54
N THR A 207 20.99 -44.64 -14.72
CA THR A 207 20.82 -43.33 -15.36
C THR A 207 20.44 -42.24 -14.34
N LYS A 208 20.69 -41.01 -14.70
CA LYS A 208 20.28 -39.86 -13.89
C LYS A 208 18.75 -39.82 -13.61
N ALA A 209 17.96 -40.22 -14.62
CA ALA A 209 16.50 -40.28 -14.49
C ALA A 209 16.06 -41.35 -13.48
N MET A 210 16.67 -42.56 -13.53
CA MET A 210 16.35 -43.62 -12.57
C MET A 210 16.72 -43.19 -11.14
N THR A 211 17.93 -42.64 -10.95
CA THR A 211 18.35 -42.12 -9.64
C THR A 211 17.42 -41.02 -9.11
N SER A 212 17.01 -40.07 -9.98
CA SER A 212 16.08 -38.99 -9.57
C SER A 212 14.71 -39.54 -9.20
N ALA A 213 14.20 -40.54 -9.94
CA ALA A 213 12.89 -41.14 -9.65
C ALA A 213 12.95 -41.92 -8.32
N ASP A 214 14.00 -42.66 -8.06
CA ASP A 214 14.16 -43.42 -6.82
C ASP A 214 14.29 -42.51 -5.59
N LEU A 215 15.09 -41.44 -5.69
CA LEU A 215 15.20 -40.45 -4.64
C LEU A 215 13.88 -39.70 -4.40
N ALA A 216 13.11 -39.37 -5.48
CA ALA A 216 11.80 -38.77 -5.37
C ALA A 216 10.80 -39.68 -4.65
N ILE A 217 10.74 -40.97 -5.00
CA ILE A 217 9.88 -41.95 -4.32
C ILE A 217 10.18 -42.01 -2.82
N ARG A 218 11.45 -41.88 -2.46
CA ARG A 218 11.84 -42.02 -1.07
C ARG A 218 11.56 -40.76 -0.24
N TYR A 219 11.91 -39.59 -0.74
CA TYR A 219 11.89 -38.36 0.04
C TYR A 219 10.62 -37.50 -0.18
N ASP A 220 10.18 -37.38 -1.40
CA ASP A 220 9.08 -36.42 -1.74
C ASP A 220 7.77 -37.13 -2.15
N GLY A 221 7.91 -38.36 -2.68
CA GLY A 221 6.82 -39.06 -3.33
C GLY A 221 6.76 -38.78 -4.83
N LEU A 222 6.57 -39.82 -5.62
CA LEU A 222 6.43 -39.76 -7.07
C LEU A 222 4.97 -39.88 -7.44
N SER A 223 4.40 -38.88 -8.14
CA SER A 223 3.04 -38.99 -8.67
C SER A 223 3.03 -39.96 -9.85
N VAL A 224 2.29 -41.06 -9.71
CA VAL A 224 2.22 -42.16 -10.71
C VAL A 224 0.89 -42.17 -11.47
N GLY A 225 -0.09 -41.36 -11.06
CA GLY A 225 -1.40 -41.28 -11.70
C GLY A 225 -2.36 -40.39 -10.94
N SER A 226 -3.60 -40.33 -11.42
CA SER A 226 -4.68 -39.59 -10.76
C SER A 226 -5.95 -40.42 -10.73
N LEU A 227 -6.65 -40.44 -9.60
CA LEU A 227 -7.99 -40.97 -9.48
C LEU A 227 -8.98 -39.80 -9.57
N TRP A 228 -9.94 -39.90 -10.48
CA TRP A 228 -10.98 -38.91 -10.62
C TRP A 228 -12.18 -39.25 -9.74
N GLU A 229 -12.57 -38.36 -8.86
CA GLU A 229 -13.76 -38.44 -8.05
C GLU A 229 -14.67 -37.23 -8.39
N GLY A 230 -15.62 -37.44 -9.28
CA GLY A 230 -16.36 -36.35 -9.90
C GLY A 230 -15.42 -35.43 -10.70
N ASP A 231 -15.39 -34.14 -10.35
CA ASP A 231 -14.53 -33.13 -10.97
C ASP A 231 -13.16 -32.99 -10.28
N TYR A 232 -12.86 -33.78 -9.24
CA TYR A 232 -11.63 -33.73 -8.49
C TYR A 232 -10.64 -34.79 -8.97
N ALA A 233 -9.43 -34.34 -9.36
CA ALA A 233 -8.29 -35.21 -9.67
C ALA A 233 -7.47 -35.44 -8.39
N LEU A 234 -7.58 -36.64 -7.80
CA LEU A 234 -6.80 -37.04 -6.64
C LEU A 234 -5.49 -37.67 -7.09
N PRO A 235 -4.29 -37.09 -6.79
CA PRO A 235 -3.02 -37.64 -7.22
C PRO A 235 -2.71 -38.93 -6.47
N ILE A 236 -2.33 -39.98 -7.19
CA ILE A 236 -1.79 -41.22 -6.62
C ILE A 236 -0.30 -41.05 -6.47
N GLN A 237 0.18 -41.03 -5.23
CA GLN A 237 1.60 -40.87 -4.91
C GLN A 237 2.21 -42.19 -4.47
N LEU A 238 3.32 -42.62 -5.12
CA LEU A 238 4.17 -43.68 -4.71
C LEU A 238 5.22 -43.15 -3.74
N ARG A 239 5.25 -43.69 -2.50
CA ARG A 239 6.22 -43.31 -1.45
C ARG A 239 6.81 -44.53 -0.79
N SER A 240 8.05 -44.42 -0.29
CA SER A 240 8.66 -45.42 0.57
C SER A 240 8.02 -45.41 1.96
N ASP A 241 7.71 -46.58 2.53
CA ASP A 241 7.06 -46.73 3.84
C ASP A 241 8.01 -46.46 5.04
N LYS A 242 9.30 -46.27 4.79
CA LYS A 242 10.24 -45.99 5.87
C LYS A 242 10.10 -44.54 6.38
N LYS A 243 9.18 -44.35 7.34
CA LYS A 243 9.10 -43.12 8.11
C LYS A 243 10.22 -43.07 9.17
N GLY A 244 11.02 -41.98 9.14
CA GLY A 244 11.72 -41.47 10.31
C GLY A 244 13.15 -42.00 10.59
N GLU A 245 13.68 -42.99 9.91
CA GLU A 245 15.05 -43.44 10.18
C GLU A 245 16.10 -42.90 9.19
N GLY A 246 15.78 -42.00 8.28
CA GLY A 246 16.64 -41.78 7.16
C GLY A 246 16.79 -40.38 6.61
N ASP A 247 16.31 -39.39 7.30
CA ASP A 247 16.39 -37.97 6.81
C ASP A 247 17.77 -37.35 7.12
N ALA A 248 18.69 -38.09 7.72
CA ALA A 248 20.04 -37.61 7.94
C ALA A 248 20.83 -37.64 6.64
N PHE A 249 21.59 -36.58 6.38
CA PHE A 249 22.52 -36.44 5.25
C PHE A 249 23.36 -37.70 5.01
N ASP A 250 23.87 -38.31 6.09
CA ASP A 250 24.73 -39.49 6.06
C ASP A 250 24.05 -40.72 5.46
N LYS A 251 22.73 -40.81 5.48
CA LYS A 251 21.98 -41.97 5.01
C LYS A 251 21.56 -41.89 3.53
N VAL A 252 21.72 -40.74 2.89
CA VAL A 252 21.41 -40.60 1.45
C VAL A 252 22.29 -41.51 0.61
N GLY A 253 23.55 -41.67 0.98
CA GLY A 253 24.50 -42.57 0.33
C GLY A 253 24.18 -44.07 0.45
N ASP A 254 23.44 -44.45 1.48
CA ASP A 254 23.06 -45.83 1.75
C ASP A 254 21.80 -46.30 1.01
N GLN A 255 21.24 -45.41 0.19
CA GLN A 255 20.13 -45.74 -0.72
C GLN A 255 20.57 -46.78 -1.74
N TYR A 256 19.75 -47.80 -1.93
CA TYR A 256 19.99 -48.84 -2.93
C TYR A 256 19.30 -48.45 -4.25
N LEU A 257 20.08 -48.29 -5.31
CA LEU A 257 19.58 -48.04 -6.67
C LEU A 257 19.45 -49.37 -7.41
N PRO A 258 18.37 -49.62 -8.14
CA PRO A 258 18.25 -50.78 -9.02
C PRO A 258 19.24 -50.67 -10.17
N THR A 259 19.83 -51.81 -10.58
CA THR A 259 20.69 -51.88 -11.76
C THR A 259 19.93 -52.44 -12.95
N ILE A 260 20.58 -52.47 -14.14
CA ILE A 260 20.05 -53.13 -15.31
C ILE A 260 19.85 -54.65 -15.13
N VAL A 261 20.55 -55.25 -14.17
CA VAL A 261 20.40 -56.66 -13.85
C VAL A 261 19.27 -56.85 -12.85
N PRO A 262 18.20 -57.59 -13.23
CA PRO A 262 17.05 -57.78 -12.34
C PRO A 262 17.47 -58.38 -10.98
N GLY A 263 16.98 -57.80 -9.88
CA GLY A 263 17.23 -58.23 -8.52
C GLY A 263 18.60 -57.80 -7.95
N VAL A 264 19.41 -57.08 -8.72
CA VAL A 264 20.67 -56.50 -8.24
C VAL A 264 20.50 -55.00 -7.97
N SER A 265 20.85 -54.59 -6.75
CA SER A 265 20.84 -53.17 -6.36
C SER A 265 22.17 -52.80 -5.73
N VAL A 266 22.60 -51.56 -5.92
CA VAL A 266 23.87 -51.04 -5.37
C VAL A 266 23.61 -49.77 -4.55
N PRO A 267 24.37 -49.52 -3.48
CA PRO A 267 24.22 -48.30 -2.72
C PRO A 267 24.66 -47.09 -3.54
N LEU A 268 23.93 -45.99 -3.40
CA LEU A 268 24.15 -44.72 -4.15
C LEU A 268 25.60 -44.22 -4.01
N ARG A 269 26.23 -44.37 -2.83
CA ARG A 269 27.61 -43.98 -2.57
C ARG A 269 28.64 -44.73 -3.43
N GLN A 270 28.29 -45.90 -3.99
CA GLN A 270 29.19 -46.68 -4.85
C GLN A 270 29.28 -46.06 -6.26
N VAL A 271 28.25 -45.39 -6.71
CA VAL A 271 28.12 -44.86 -8.07
C VAL A 271 28.03 -43.31 -8.11
N SER A 272 28.20 -42.66 -6.97
CA SER A 272 28.09 -41.21 -6.87
C SER A 272 28.94 -40.60 -5.77
N THR A 273 29.28 -39.33 -5.95
CA THR A 273 29.83 -38.49 -4.89
C THR A 273 28.66 -37.69 -4.30
N ILE A 274 28.59 -37.65 -2.97
CA ILE A 274 27.53 -36.98 -2.22
C ILE A 274 28.15 -35.81 -1.45
N GLU A 275 27.72 -34.60 -1.74
CA GLU A 275 28.22 -33.39 -1.13
C GLU A 275 27.06 -32.65 -0.46
N GLY A 276 27.25 -32.23 0.80
CA GLY A 276 26.35 -31.29 1.46
C GLY A 276 26.61 -29.87 0.96
N GLY A 277 25.57 -29.11 0.81
CA GLY A 277 25.66 -27.73 0.37
C GLY A 277 24.55 -26.85 0.93
N TRP A 278 24.56 -25.59 0.52
CA TRP A 278 23.52 -24.63 0.82
C TRP A 278 23.07 -23.98 -0.48
N ASN A 279 21.80 -23.92 -0.71
CA ASN A 279 21.21 -23.23 -1.85
C ASN A 279 20.28 -22.13 -1.40
N ASP A 280 20.17 -21.06 -2.22
CA ASP A 280 19.16 -20.06 -2.00
C ASP A 280 17.77 -20.67 -2.16
N GLY A 281 16.85 -20.40 -1.21
CA GLY A 281 15.50 -20.94 -1.22
C GLY A 281 14.70 -20.50 -2.43
N GLN A 282 14.98 -19.28 -2.92
CA GLN A 282 14.38 -18.74 -4.15
C GLN A 282 15.31 -17.74 -4.85
N ILE A 283 15.10 -17.59 -6.15
CA ILE A 283 15.76 -16.56 -6.97
C ILE A 283 14.70 -15.63 -7.50
N VAL A 284 14.73 -14.37 -7.04
CA VAL A 284 13.76 -13.36 -7.44
C VAL A 284 14.34 -12.50 -8.55
N ARG A 285 13.54 -12.27 -9.60
CA ARG A 285 13.81 -11.31 -10.67
C ARG A 285 12.65 -10.39 -10.88
N ARG A 286 12.96 -9.10 -11.04
CA ARG A 286 12.00 -8.07 -11.43
C ARG A 286 12.42 -7.51 -12.78
N ASN A 287 11.52 -7.54 -13.76
CA ASN A 287 11.83 -7.13 -15.14
C ASN A 287 13.09 -7.81 -15.72
N GLY A 288 13.30 -9.10 -15.38
CA GLY A 288 14.44 -9.88 -15.85
C GLY A 288 15.74 -9.71 -15.04
N VAL A 289 15.87 -8.66 -14.22
CA VAL A 289 17.05 -8.38 -13.40
C VAL A 289 16.90 -9.05 -12.02
N ARG A 290 17.97 -9.65 -11.49
CA ARG A 290 17.98 -10.18 -10.13
C ARG A 290 17.72 -9.04 -9.14
N THR A 291 16.81 -9.30 -8.21
CA THR A 291 16.37 -8.31 -7.24
C THR A 291 16.30 -8.93 -5.86
N LEU A 292 17.02 -8.34 -4.91
CA LEU A 292 16.90 -8.63 -3.50
C LEU A 292 16.13 -7.50 -2.85
N SER A 293 14.99 -7.83 -2.26
CA SER A 293 14.17 -6.88 -1.51
C SER A 293 14.41 -7.02 -0.02
N VAL A 294 14.65 -5.92 0.66
CA VAL A 294 14.64 -5.81 2.12
C VAL A 294 13.29 -5.24 2.51
N PHE A 295 12.57 -5.97 3.35
CA PHE A 295 11.26 -5.60 3.87
C PHE A 295 11.35 -5.24 5.34
N ALA A 296 10.47 -4.33 5.76
CA ALA A 296 10.28 -4.03 7.17
C ALA A 296 8.80 -3.70 7.43
N GLU A 297 8.30 -4.18 8.57
CA GLU A 297 6.99 -3.80 9.08
C GLU A 297 7.14 -2.65 10.08
N VAL A 298 6.09 -1.87 10.26
CA VAL A 298 6.05 -0.81 11.27
C VAL A 298 5.24 -1.26 12.47
N THR A 299 5.68 -0.88 13.67
CA THR A 299 4.90 -1.10 14.89
C THR A 299 3.56 -0.38 14.79
N ARG A 300 2.54 -0.98 15.40
CA ARG A 300 1.19 -0.42 15.37
C ARG A 300 1.16 1.00 15.93
N GLY A 301 0.48 1.92 15.21
CA GLY A 301 0.44 3.34 15.58
C GLY A 301 1.59 4.20 15.02
N THR A 302 2.65 3.60 14.49
CA THR A 302 3.76 4.33 13.86
C THR A 302 3.35 4.88 12.49
N ASN A 303 3.71 6.15 12.23
CA ASN A 303 3.45 6.78 10.94
C ASN A 303 4.42 6.22 9.88
N GLN A 304 3.87 5.45 8.94
CA GLN A 304 4.57 4.77 7.86
C GLN A 304 5.38 5.74 6.97
N ASN A 305 4.81 6.90 6.60
CA ASN A 305 5.48 7.88 5.75
C ASN A 305 6.64 8.57 6.47
N ALA A 306 6.51 8.80 7.79
CA ALA A 306 7.61 9.34 8.58
C ALA A 306 8.76 8.33 8.68
N MET A 307 8.44 7.04 8.82
CA MET A 307 9.43 5.97 8.84
C MET A 307 10.11 5.80 7.48
N GLN A 308 9.37 5.84 6.38
CA GLN A 308 9.92 5.83 5.02
C GLN A 308 10.97 6.95 4.83
N LYS A 309 10.66 8.18 5.26
CA LYS A 309 11.61 9.30 5.20
C LYS A 309 12.86 9.11 6.08
N ARG A 310 12.73 8.36 7.19
CA ARG A 310 13.91 7.99 8.01
C ARG A 310 14.78 6.98 7.29
N ILE A 311 14.18 5.97 6.65
CA ILE A 311 14.90 4.99 5.83
C ILE A 311 15.61 5.68 4.66
N GLU A 312 14.97 6.60 3.97
CA GLU A 312 15.58 7.37 2.87
C GLU A 312 16.84 8.10 3.33
N ARG A 313 16.78 8.78 4.49
CA ARG A 313 17.96 9.44 5.08
C ARG A 313 19.07 8.47 5.44
N VAL A 314 18.74 7.29 5.94
CA VAL A 314 19.71 6.22 6.23
C VAL A 314 20.32 5.70 4.93
N MET A 315 19.50 5.46 3.92
CA MET A 315 19.99 5.07 2.58
C MET A 315 20.99 6.09 2.03
N GLU A 316 20.64 7.37 2.01
CA GLU A 316 21.49 8.46 1.50
C GLU A 316 22.79 8.61 2.28
N SER A 317 22.73 8.50 3.61
CA SER A 317 23.89 8.81 4.47
C SER A 317 24.84 7.63 4.70
N ARG A 318 24.31 6.39 4.69
CA ARG A 318 25.08 5.19 5.12
C ARG A 318 25.19 4.11 4.04
N ILE A 319 24.11 3.85 3.29
CA ILE A 319 24.06 2.70 2.40
C ILE A 319 24.53 3.03 0.99
N ILE A 320 24.00 4.10 0.37
CA ILE A 320 24.36 4.50 -1.00
C ILE A 320 25.87 4.73 -1.16
N PRO A 321 26.59 5.38 -0.23
CA PRO A 321 28.04 5.56 -0.36
C PRO A 321 28.85 4.27 -0.31
N THR A 322 28.28 3.19 0.23
CA THR A 322 28.94 1.90 0.42
C THR A 322 28.38 0.80 -0.50
N LEU A 323 27.50 1.14 -1.43
CA LEU A 323 26.93 0.19 -2.37
C LEU A 323 28.02 -0.45 -3.24
N PRO A 324 28.02 -1.80 -3.37
CA PRO A 324 28.92 -2.48 -4.27
C PRO A 324 28.74 -2.05 -5.74
N GLU A 325 29.83 -2.04 -6.50
CA GLU A 325 29.78 -1.70 -7.93
C GLU A 325 28.83 -2.62 -8.70
N GLY A 326 27.97 -2.06 -9.55
CA GLY A 326 26.97 -2.78 -10.34
C GLY A 326 25.68 -3.09 -9.58
N VAL A 327 25.52 -2.64 -8.34
CA VAL A 327 24.26 -2.69 -7.58
C VAL A 327 23.54 -1.37 -7.70
N THR A 328 22.29 -1.41 -8.12
CA THR A 328 21.35 -0.27 -8.11
C THR A 328 20.26 -0.51 -7.07
N TYR A 329 19.54 0.55 -6.70
CA TYR A 329 18.47 0.43 -5.71
C TYR A 329 17.20 1.13 -6.18
N GLU A 330 16.06 0.67 -5.65
CA GLU A 330 14.73 1.23 -5.87
C GLU A 330 13.91 1.10 -4.58
N TYR A 331 13.01 2.05 -4.34
CA TYR A 331 12.06 1.94 -3.24
C TYR A 331 10.77 1.28 -3.74
N GLY A 332 10.35 0.23 -3.05
CA GLY A 332 9.10 -0.47 -3.28
C GLY A 332 8.05 -0.18 -2.22
N GLY A 333 7.14 -1.14 -2.06
CA GLY A 333 6.09 -1.09 -1.05
C GLY A 333 5.11 0.06 -1.25
N ALA A 334 4.71 0.69 -0.14
CA ALA A 334 3.76 1.79 -0.18
C ALA A 334 4.28 3.00 -0.96
N LYS A 335 5.58 3.27 -0.94
CA LYS A 335 6.17 4.41 -1.66
C LYS A 335 6.02 4.27 -3.19
N GLU A 336 6.21 3.08 -3.72
CA GLU A 336 6.01 2.81 -5.16
C GLU A 336 4.54 3.05 -5.54
N LEU A 337 3.62 2.51 -4.75
CA LEU A 337 2.19 2.68 -4.98
C LEU A 337 1.76 4.15 -4.87
N ASP A 338 2.30 4.88 -3.89
CA ASP A 338 2.08 6.32 -3.74
C ASP A 338 2.53 7.08 -4.98
N PHE A 339 3.73 6.77 -5.48
CA PHE A 339 4.29 7.43 -6.66
C PHE A 339 3.50 7.11 -7.93
N GLU A 340 3.13 5.84 -8.14
CA GLU A 340 2.35 5.40 -9.30
C GLU A 340 0.93 5.97 -9.30
N THR A 341 0.37 6.25 -8.14
CA THR A 341 -1.00 6.78 -8.03
C THR A 341 -1.04 8.30 -7.97
N MET A 342 -0.19 8.93 -7.13
CA MET A 342 -0.22 10.38 -6.92
C MET A 342 0.32 11.17 -8.10
N ASN A 343 1.35 10.69 -8.78
CA ASN A 343 1.91 11.43 -9.91
C ASN A 343 0.94 11.62 -11.07
N PRO A 344 0.27 10.57 -11.60
CA PRO A 344 -0.75 10.74 -12.63
C PRO A 344 -1.93 11.61 -12.16
N LEU A 345 -2.32 11.48 -10.88
CA LEU A 345 -3.40 12.27 -10.30
C LEU A 345 -3.05 13.76 -10.24
N MET A 346 -1.84 14.10 -9.79
CA MET A 346 -1.36 15.49 -9.75
C MET A 346 -1.16 16.08 -11.15
N GLN A 347 -0.68 15.28 -12.11
CA GLN A 347 -0.64 15.68 -13.52
C GLN A 347 -2.04 15.94 -14.07
N GLY A 348 -3.00 15.06 -13.79
CA GLY A 348 -4.40 15.24 -14.16
C GLY A 348 -5.01 16.52 -13.55
N LEU A 349 -4.72 16.78 -12.27
CA LEU A 349 -5.12 18.01 -11.59
C LEU A 349 -4.54 19.26 -12.28
N ALA A 350 -3.25 19.25 -12.61
CA ALA A 350 -2.61 20.36 -13.30
C ALA A 350 -3.24 20.62 -14.68
N ILE A 351 -3.49 19.56 -15.46
CA ILE A 351 -4.15 19.63 -16.75
C ILE A 351 -5.58 20.19 -16.60
N ALA A 352 -6.33 19.72 -15.60
CA ALA A 352 -7.68 20.21 -15.32
C ALA A 352 -7.68 21.71 -15.01
N VAL A 353 -6.76 22.20 -14.19
CA VAL A 353 -6.61 23.64 -13.88
C VAL A 353 -6.26 24.44 -15.13
N ILE A 354 -5.38 23.92 -16.01
CA ILE A 354 -5.05 24.57 -17.28
C ILE A 354 -6.28 24.65 -18.20
N ILE A 355 -7.03 23.58 -18.34
CA ILE A 355 -8.26 23.56 -19.15
C ILE A 355 -9.28 24.57 -18.61
N VAL A 356 -9.50 24.57 -17.30
CA VAL A 356 -10.39 25.53 -16.64
C VAL A 356 -9.91 26.98 -16.87
N PHE A 357 -8.60 27.22 -16.80
CA PHE A 357 -8.04 28.55 -17.10
C PHE A 357 -8.35 29.01 -18.53
N PHE A 358 -8.14 28.16 -19.52
CA PHE A 358 -8.46 28.50 -20.91
C PHE A 358 -9.96 28.71 -21.11
N PHE A 359 -10.79 27.88 -20.50
CA PHE A 359 -12.24 28.06 -20.52
C PHE A 359 -12.64 29.41 -19.95
N LEU A 360 -12.09 29.80 -18.79
CA LEU A 360 -12.34 31.11 -18.18
C LEU A 360 -11.81 32.28 -19.04
N LEU A 361 -10.66 32.08 -19.69
CA LEU A 361 -10.07 33.08 -20.58
C LEU A 361 -10.96 33.34 -21.80
N VAL A 362 -11.50 32.29 -22.42
CA VAL A 362 -12.44 32.41 -23.55
C VAL A 362 -13.73 33.10 -23.09
N ASN A 363 -14.26 32.74 -21.92
CA ASN A 363 -15.49 33.30 -21.37
C ASN A 363 -15.33 34.79 -21.02
N PHE A 364 -14.30 35.16 -20.28
CA PHE A 364 -14.09 36.51 -19.80
C PHE A 364 -13.34 37.43 -20.77
N LYS A 365 -12.64 36.87 -21.74
CA LYS A 365 -11.78 37.60 -22.70
C LYS A 365 -10.74 38.51 -22.02
N LYS A 366 -10.40 38.25 -20.74
CA LYS A 366 -9.45 39.01 -19.92
C LYS A 366 -8.69 38.10 -18.97
N ILE A 367 -7.36 38.10 -19.08
CA ILE A 367 -6.45 37.27 -18.25
C ILE A 367 -6.65 37.58 -16.76
N GLY A 368 -6.75 38.85 -16.38
CA GLY A 368 -6.89 39.24 -14.97
C GLY A 368 -8.14 38.65 -14.30
N LEU A 369 -9.28 38.56 -15.02
CA LEU A 369 -10.51 37.95 -14.49
C LEU A 369 -10.39 36.42 -14.41
N ALA A 370 -9.77 35.80 -15.41
CA ALA A 370 -9.53 34.36 -15.38
C ALA A 370 -8.64 33.98 -14.19
N LEU A 371 -7.57 34.73 -13.95
CA LEU A 371 -6.68 34.50 -12.78
C LEU A 371 -7.39 34.77 -11.44
N ALA A 372 -8.21 35.85 -11.38
CA ALA A 372 -9.01 36.13 -10.18
C ALA A 372 -10.06 35.03 -9.89
N ALA A 373 -10.67 34.46 -10.93
CA ALA A 373 -11.57 33.32 -10.77
C ALA A 373 -10.81 32.08 -10.28
N LEU A 374 -9.62 31.78 -10.84
CA LEU A 374 -8.77 30.68 -10.39
C LEU A 374 -8.28 30.86 -8.95
N SER A 375 -8.03 32.10 -8.50
CA SER A 375 -7.61 32.34 -7.10
C SER A 375 -8.66 31.86 -6.08
N SER A 376 -9.92 31.72 -6.47
CA SER A 376 -10.96 31.16 -5.62
C SER A 376 -10.72 29.69 -5.26
N LEU A 377 -9.97 28.95 -6.09
CA LEU A 377 -9.58 27.57 -5.80
C LEU A 377 -8.64 27.50 -4.58
N LEU A 378 -7.72 28.46 -4.47
CA LEU A 378 -6.81 28.52 -3.32
C LEU A 378 -7.57 28.80 -2.01
N LEU A 379 -8.65 29.57 -2.07
CA LEU A 379 -9.48 29.88 -0.91
C LEU A 379 -10.25 28.65 -0.40
N THR A 380 -10.52 27.67 -1.27
CA THR A 380 -11.24 26.45 -0.86
C THR A 380 -10.37 25.50 -0.04
N LEU A 381 -9.03 25.54 -0.25
CA LEU A 381 -8.11 24.71 0.50
C LEU A 381 -8.21 24.95 2.01
N PHE A 382 -8.53 26.17 2.43
CA PHE A 382 -8.74 26.49 3.82
C PHE A 382 -9.93 25.73 4.41
N GLY A 383 -11.08 25.74 3.71
CA GLY A 383 -12.26 25.00 4.16
C GLY A 383 -12.02 23.50 4.20
N ALA A 384 -11.35 22.96 3.20
CA ALA A 384 -10.99 21.55 3.13
C ALA A 384 -10.06 21.15 4.30
N ALA A 385 -8.97 21.92 4.52
CA ALA A 385 -8.02 21.67 5.61
C ALA A 385 -8.67 21.78 6.98
N LEU A 386 -9.52 22.80 7.19
CA LEU A 386 -10.25 22.99 8.45
C LEU A 386 -11.22 21.84 8.72
N GLY A 387 -11.92 21.34 7.69
CA GLY A 387 -12.81 20.20 7.83
C GLY A 387 -12.05 18.94 8.24
N LEU A 388 -10.94 18.61 7.57
CA LEU A 388 -10.12 17.46 7.91
C LEU A 388 -9.56 17.57 9.32
N TRP A 389 -9.08 18.74 9.70
CA TRP A 389 -8.55 18.98 11.05
C TRP A 389 -9.64 18.83 12.12
N ALA A 390 -10.84 19.38 11.90
CA ALA A 390 -11.93 19.33 12.88
C ALA A 390 -12.49 17.92 13.10
N PHE A 391 -12.47 17.08 12.07
CA PHE A 391 -12.90 15.67 12.17
C PHE A 391 -11.76 14.70 12.45
N HIS A 392 -10.51 15.18 12.66
CA HIS A 392 -9.32 14.37 12.91
C HIS A 392 -9.08 13.31 11.81
N ILE A 393 -9.26 13.71 10.55
CA ILE A 393 -9.14 12.83 9.38
C ILE A 393 -7.77 13.02 8.75
N ASP A 394 -7.07 11.91 8.46
CA ASP A 394 -5.81 11.91 7.73
C ASP A 394 -6.00 12.41 6.29
N PHE A 395 -5.01 13.15 5.78
CA PHE A 395 -5.00 13.55 4.38
C PHE A 395 -4.71 12.32 3.49
N SER A 396 -5.68 11.94 2.67
CA SER A 396 -5.67 10.71 1.86
C SER A 396 -5.94 10.99 0.38
N LEU A 397 -5.78 9.96 -0.46
CA LEU A 397 -6.14 10.00 -1.88
C LEU A 397 -7.58 10.52 -2.10
N THR A 398 -8.51 10.07 -1.28
CA THR A 398 -9.92 10.47 -1.39
C THR A 398 -10.13 11.95 -1.05
N CYS A 399 -9.29 12.53 -0.19
CA CYS A 399 -9.27 13.99 0.04
C CYS A 399 -8.86 14.74 -1.24
N VAL A 400 -7.84 14.26 -1.96
CA VAL A 400 -7.40 14.86 -3.24
C VAL A 400 -8.51 14.79 -4.28
N LEU A 401 -9.23 13.67 -4.39
CA LEU A 401 -10.41 13.54 -5.26
C LEU A 401 -11.51 14.54 -4.86
N GLY A 402 -11.71 14.76 -3.56
CA GLY A 402 -12.60 15.80 -3.04
C GLY A 402 -12.19 17.21 -3.48
N VAL A 403 -10.90 17.53 -3.41
CA VAL A 403 -10.37 18.83 -3.89
C VAL A 403 -10.56 18.99 -5.39
N ILE A 404 -10.30 17.95 -6.19
CA ILE A 404 -10.55 17.98 -7.64
C ILE A 404 -12.02 18.25 -7.94
N SER A 405 -12.93 17.60 -7.22
CA SER A 405 -14.37 17.82 -7.37
C SER A 405 -14.78 19.26 -7.03
N LEU A 406 -14.12 19.88 -6.05
CA LEU A 406 -14.37 21.28 -5.66
C LEU A 406 -14.01 22.28 -6.76
N ILE A 407 -13.07 22.00 -7.65
CA ILE A 407 -12.65 22.90 -8.73
C ILE A 407 -13.87 23.36 -9.55
N GLY A 408 -14.68 22.42 -10.02
CA GLY A 408 -15.87 22.73 -10.82
C GLY A 408 -16.93 23.53 -10.05
N ILE A 409 -17.13 23.18 -8.77
CA ILE A 409 -18.15 23.83 -7.92
C ILE A 409 -17.78 25.29 -7.64
N VAL A 410 -16.52 25.55 -7.35
CA VAL A 410 -16.03 26.86 -6.91
C VAL A 410 -15.86 27.83 -8.08
N VAL A 411 -15.32 27.34 -9.19
CA VAL A 411 -15.15 28.14 -10.40
C VAL A 411 -16.51 28.69 -10.90
N ARG A 412 -17.58 27.89 -10.80
CA ARG A 412 -18.95 28.32 -11.11
C ARG A 412 -19.35 29.53 -10.30
N ASN A 413 -19.02 29.57 -9.00
CA ASN A 413 -19.37 30.73 -8.15
C ASN A 413 -18.66 32.02 -8.61
N ALA A 414 -17.38 31.90 -9.00
CA ALA A 414 -16.63 33.02 -9.54
C ALA A 414 -17.20 33.52 -10.89
N ILE A 415 -17.57 32.60 -11.79
CA ILE A 415 -18.20 32.92 -13.06
C ILE A 415 -19.48 33.73 -12.84
N LEU A 416 -20.38 33.24 -11.98
CA LEU A 416 -21.67 33.90 -11.69
C LEU A 416 -21.51 35.34 -11.17
N ILE A 417 -20.50 35.59 -10.32
CA ILE A 417 -20.26 36.95 -9.78
C ILE A 417 -19.66 37.85 -10.87
N PHE A 418 -18.64 37.38 -11.58
CA PHE A 418 -17.91 38.21 -12.53
C PHE A 418 -18.71 38.51 -13.80
N GLU A 419 -19.47 37.53 -14.31
CA GLU A 419 -20.36 37.72 -15.45
C GLU A 419 -21.44 38.77 -15.15
N HIS A 420 -22.08 38.69 -13.98
CA HIS A 420 -23.08 39.67 -13.57
C HIS A 420 -22.46 41.06 -13.34
N ALA A 421 -21.26 41.16 -12.78
CA ALA A 421 -20.55 42.41 -12.63
C ALA A 421 -20.19 43.03 -13.98
N GLN A 422 -19.79 42.20 -14.98
CA GLN A 422 -19.55 42.67 -16.34
C GLN A 422 -20.84 43.18 -17.03
N ASP A 423 -21.95 42.44 -16.88
CA ASP A 423 -23.26 42.85 -17.42
C ASP A 423 -23.69 44.21 -16.89
N LEU A 424 -23.63 44.41 -15.57
CA LEU A 424 -23.94 45.68 -14.93
C LEU A 424 -23.05 46.83 -15.42
N ARG A 425 -21.78 46.56 -15.67
CA ARG A 425 -20.82 47.56 -16.15
C ARG A 425 -21.02 47.91 -17.62
N LEU A 426 -21.19 46.90 -18.48
CA LEU A 426 -21.24 47.08 -19.93
C LEU A 426 -22.63 47.56 -20.41
N HIS A 427 -23.71 47.04 -19.87
CA HIS A 427 -25.07 47.34 -20.33
C HIS A 427 -25.78 48.38 -19.47
N LYS A 428 -25.42 48.54 -18.18
CA LYS A 428 -26.06 49.48 -17.27
C LYS A 428 -25.16 50.64 -16.86
N HIS A 429 -23.92 50.69 -17.39
CA HIS A 429 -22.94 51.76 -17.16
C HIS A 429 -22.61 52.05 -15.68
N TYR A 430 -22.65 50.98 -14.83
CA TYR A 430 -22.26 51.09 -13.42
C TYR A 430 -20.75 51.32 -13.28
N SER A 431 -20.35 52.06 -12.23
CA SER A 431 -18.95 52.16 -11.88
C SER A 431 -18.40 50.77 -11.56
N PRO A 432 -17.10 50.45 -11.77
CA PRO A 432 -16.52 49.16 -11.45
C PRO A 432 -16.76 48.73 -9.99
N ARG A 433 -16.81 49.69 -9.08
CA ARG A 433 -17.07 49.46 -7.65
C ARG A 433 -18.54 49.11 -7.41
N ASP A 434 -19.46 49.85 -7.98
CA ASP A 434 -20.90 49.62 -7.76
C ASP A 434 -21.37 48.34 -8.47
N ALA A 435 -20.82 48.06 -9.67
CA ALA A 435 -21.07 46.82 -10.38
C ALA A 435 -20.63 45.61 -9.58
N ALA A 436 -19.41 45.65 -9.00
CA ALA A 436 -18.90 44.57 -8.16
C ALA A 436 -19.70 44.37 -6.87
N PHE A 437 -20.10 45.49 -6.23
CA PHE A 437 -20.90 45.47 -5.01
C PHE A 437 -22.30 44.87 -5.24
N ASP A 438 -23.00 45.38 -6.29
CA ASP A 438 -24.34 44.89 -6.60
C ASP A 438 -24.37 43.47 -7.12
N ALA A 439 -23.33 43.04 -7.89
CA ALA A 439 -23.15 41.65 -8.30
C ALA A 439 -22.98 40.72 -7.11
N GLY A 440 -22.11 41.07 -6.15
CA GLY A 440 -21.93 40.29 -4.93
C GLY A 440 -23.22 40.16 -4.12
N ARG A 441 -23.99 41.25 -4.03
CA ARG A 441 -25.27 41.29 -3.30
C ARG A 441 -26.37 40.44 -3.98
N ARG A 442 -26.55 40.55 -5.27
CA ARG A 442 -27.61 39.83 -6.01
C ARG A 442 -27.31 38.36 -6.21
N ARG A 443 -26.04 37.99 -6.38
CA ARG A 443 -25.63 36.60 -6.59
C ARG A 443 -25.41 35.80 -5.30
N MET A 444 -25.45 36.46 -4.15
CA MET A 444 -25.26 35.80 -2.85
C MET A 444 -26.28 34.67 -2.61
N LEU A 445 -27.57 34.91 -2.86
CA LEU A 445 -28.62 33.91 -2.62
C LEU A 445 -28.53 32.71 -3.57
N PRO A 446 -28.37 32.86 -4.90
CA PRO A 446 -28.17 31.73 -5.80
C PRO A 446 -26.92 30.88 -5.45
N ILE A 447 -25.82 31.56 -5.10
CA ILE A 447 -24.57 30.87 -4.70
C ILE A 447 -24.79 30.11 -3.39
N PHE A 448 -25.50 30.74 -2.42
CA PHE A 448 -25.82 30.05 -1.15
C PHE A 448 -26.66 28.80 -1.40
N LEU A 449 -27.74 28.90 -2.19
CA LEU A 449 -28.61 27.75 -2.46
C LEU A 449 -27.87 26.61 -3.15
N THR A 450 -27.05 26.88 -4.16
CA THR A 450 -26.31 25.86 -4.87
C THR A 450 -25.22 25.26 -4.02
N SER A 451 -24.56 26.03 -3.18
CA SER A 451 -23.53 25.52 -2.27
C SER A 451 -24.15 24.69 -1.12
N ALA A 452 -25.29 25.15 -0.59
CA ALA A 452 -26.02 24.41 0.44
C ALA A 452 -26.56 23.08 -0.06
N THR A 453 -27.12 23.03 -1.28
CA THR A 453 -27.57 21.74 -1.87
C THR A 453 -26.40 20.76 -2.09
N THR A 454 -25.24 21.25 -2.54
CA THR A 454 -24.04 20.41 -2.67
C THR A 454 -23.56 19.92 -1.32
N ALA A 455 -23.44 20.79 -0.32
CA ALA A 455 -23.00 20.42 1.02
C ALA A 455 -23.95 19.38 1.66
N VAL A 456 -25.26 19.60 1.58
CA VAL A 456 -26.26 18.65 2.09
C VAL A 456 -26.23 17.32 1.32
N GLY A 457 -26.00 17.36 0.01
CA GLY A 457 -25.93 16.15 -0.83
C GLY A 457 -24.81 15.20 -0.45
N VAL A 458 -23.71 15.69 0.16
CA VAL A 458 -22.58 14.84 0.61
C VAL A 458 -22.65 14.45 2.09
N VAL A 459 -23.62 14.98 2.86
CA VAL A 459 -23.81 14.66 4.28
C VAL A 459 -23.98 13.14 4.52
N PRO A 460 -24.75 12.39 3.70
CA PRO A 460 -24.84 10.94 3.87
C PRO A 460 -23.47 10.22 3.81
N MET A 461 -22.53 10.70 2.98
CA MET A 461 -21.17 10.16 2.93
C MET A 461 -20.40 10.38 4.24
N ILE A 462 -20.65 11.51 4.91
CA ILE A 462 -20.01 11.83 6.20
C ILE A 462 -20.63 10.98 7.30
N ILE A 463 -21.96 10.87 7.33
CA ILE A 463 -22.69 10.11 8.36
C ILE A 463 -22.43 8.60 8.24
N SER A 464 -22.18 8.08 7.04
CA SER A 464 -21.88 6.67 6.85
C SER A 464 -20.64 6.21 7.61
N GLY A 465 -19.76 7.12 8.02
CA GLY A 465 -18.53 6.82 8.76
C GLY A 465 -17.50 6.02 7.98
N SER A 466 -17.71 5.78 6.67
CA SER A 466 -16.80 5.00 5.83
C SER A 466 -15.42 5.65 5.77
N SER A 467 -14.40 4.94 6.19
CA SER A 467 -13.00 5.41 6.15
C SER A 467 -12.54 5.84 4.75
N LEU A 468 -13.13 5.25 3.70
CA LEU A 468 -12.83 5.57 2.31
C LEU A 468 -13.55 6.84 1.82
N TRP A 469 -14.85 6.97 2.10
CA TRP A 469 -15.68 8.02 1.50
C TRP A 469 -15.90 9.25 2.38
N MET A 470 -15.85 9.08 3.72
CA MET A 470 -16.01 10.18 4.66
C MET A 470 -14.99 11.31 4.44
N PRO A 471 -13.68 11.06 4.20
CA PRO A 471 -12.72 12.12 3.95
C PRO A 471 -13.08 12.99 2.74
N MET A 472 -13.51 12.38 1.63
CA MET A 472 -13.98 13.08 0.44
C MET A 472 -15.23 13.91 0.74
N GLY A 473 -16.20 13.33 1.45
CA GLY A 473 -17.42 14.02 1.85
C GLY A 473 -17.15 15.26 2.71
N VAL A 474 -16.24 15.13 3.70
CA VAL A 474 -15.83 16.24 4.57
C VAL A 474 -15.15 17.35 3.77
N VAL A 475 -14.21 17.02 2.87
CA VAL A 475 -13.52 17.98 2.01
C VAL A 475 -14.52 18.76 1.14
N ILE A 476 -15.45 18.06 0.48
CA ILE A 476 -16.44 18.69 -0.39
C ILE A 476 -17.39 19.57 0.44
N CYS A 477 -17.89 19.09 1.57
CA CYS A 477 -18.84 19.82 2.41
C CYS A 477 -18.20 21.09 2.99
N SER A 478 -17.11 20.96 3.74
CA SER A 478 -16.42 22.07 4.38
C SER A 478 -15.79 23.02 3.33
N GLY A 479 -15.16 22.48 2.30
CA GLY A 479 -14.59 23.25 1.20
C GLY A 479 -15.66 24.10 0.48
N THR A 480 -16.84 23.53 0.20
CA THR A 480 -17.95 24.26 -0.45
C THR A 480 -18.50 25.36 0.46
N VAL A 481 -18.73 25.09 1.75
CA VAL A 481 -19.27 26.08 2.70
C VAL A 481 -18.31 27.26 2.89
N PHE A 482 -17.04 26.98 3.14
CA PHE A 482 -16.06 28.05 3.35
C PHE A 482 -15.73 28.80 2.05
N SER A 483 -15.65 28.10 0.92
CA SER A 483 -15.42 28.76 -0.37
C SER A 483 -16.56 29.69 -0.73
N MET A 484 -17.82 29.34 -0.45
CA MET A 484 -18.97 30.20 -0.66
C MET A 484 -18.84 31.52 0.11
N ILE A 485 -18.53 31.43 1.42
CA ILE A 485 -18.36 32.60 2.28
C ILE A 485 -17.21 33.49 1.76
N LEU A 486 -16.06 32.91 1.49
CA LEU A 486 -14.88 33.64 1.05
C LEU A 486 -15.04 34.21 -0.36
N ALA A 487 -15.69 33.48 -1.28
CA ALA A 487 -15.92 33.93 -2.64
C ALA A 487 -16.82 35.14 -2.67
N VAL A 488 -17.93 35.14 -1.94
CA VAL A 488 -18.86 36.31 -1.86
C VAL A 488 -18.18 37.54 -1.26
N ILE A 489 -17.23 37.35 -0.33
CA ILE A 489 -16.51 38.43 0.35
C ILE A 489 -15.35 38.96 -0.50
N ILE A 490 -14.56 38.10 -1.12
CA ILE A 490 -13.25 38.44 -1.72
C ILE A 490 -13.36 38.72 -3.23
N LEU A 491 -14.13 37.92 -3.99
CA LEU A 491 -14.17 38.02 -5.44
C LEU A 491 -14.69 39.35 -5.96
N PRO A 492 -15.75 39.97 -5.36
CA PRO A 492 -16.20 41.33 -5.79
C PRO A 492 -15.12 42.39 -5.61
N VAL A 493 -14.32 42.28 -4.53
CA VAL A 493 -13.18 43.19 -4.29
C VAL A 493 -12.08 43.02 -5.33
N PHE A 494 -11.77 41.75 -5.73
CA PHE A 494 -10.82 41.48 -6.81
C PHE A 494 -11.31 42.07 -8.14
N TYR A 495 -12.59 41.89 -8.49
CA TYR A 495 -13.17 42.50 -9.69
C TYR A 495 -13.00 44.03 -9.69
N TRP A 496 -13.37 44.69 -8.59
CA TRP A 496 -13.20 46.12 -8.45
C TRP A 496 -11.74 46.57 -8.62
N LYS A 497 -10.77 45.87 -8.00
CA LYS A 497 -9.37 46.25 -8.11
C LYS A 497 -8.77 46.03 -9.48
N ILE A 498 -9.23 45.05 -10.25
CA ILE A 498 -8.80 44.82 -11.63
C ILE A 498 -9.26 45.92 -12.57
N PHE A 499 -10.44 46.51 -12.33
CA PHE A 499 -11.03 47.53 -13.18
C PHE A 499 -11.00 48.96 -12.60
N GLY A 500 -10.75 49.11 -11.31
CA GLY A 500 -10.79 50.40 -10.62
C GLY A 500 -9.53 51.26 -10.75
N ASN A 501 -8.50 50.74 -11.37
CA ASN A 501 -7.23 51.46 -11.65
C ASN A 501 -7.14 51.94 -13.12
N LYS A 502 -8.26 51.99 -13.85
CA LYS A 502 -8.32 52.56 -15.21
C LYS A 502 -9.25 53.71 -15.25
#